data_ce8030607ca86ba1f99750ca53abf13d
#
_entry.id   ce8030607ca86ba1f99750ca53abf13d
#
_cell.length_a   1.000
_cell.length_b   1.000
_cell.length_c   1.000
_cell.angle_alpha   90.00
_cell.angle_beta   90.00
_cell.angle_gamma   90.00
#
_symmetry.space_group_name_H-M   'P 1'
#
loop_
_entity.id
_entity.type
_entity.pdbx_description
1 polymer ?
#
loop_
_entity_poly.entity_id
_entity_poly.type
_entity_poly.pdbx_seq_one_letter_code
_entity_poly.pdbx_strand_id
1 'polypeptide(L)'
;MSEILNLKPQSIWKNFHALTQVPRPSGHLDRIQQFLLDFAKEVGVEGFKDSAGNIILRKPATPGMENRKVITLQAHMDMVPQKSPDSTHDFTTDPIETYIDGEWVKARNTTLGSDNGMGVAAILAVMEAKDIKHGPIEGLITADEETGMFGANDLPTDVLHGDILLNLDSETWGKFVIGSAGGVDVTSTLDYQEIDTDSEDAALKVTLKGLKGGHSGLEIHIGRANANKLMVRFLREAIEDCEVRLASWHGGNMRNAIPPKAEVVITMPKENVEDVKALVKDWENDFINEFKHIEEHIEFFAEEVPTPAKQVPEEIQDSLVNAIYACHNGVMRMIPSIPSVVETSSNLAIIDIEGGKAGIKILARSSNEDMKEYIGTTLKSCFDLIGMKTVFSGSYGGWDPNTDSEILKLLEKNYLELFGHEAVEQVDHAGLECSIILGKYPNMDVVSLGPTIRSPHTTNERCLIETVEPFWQLLKKTFETV
;
A
#
# COMPACT_ATOMS: atom_id res chain seq x y z
N MET A 1 -15.37 17.25 -28.04
CA MET A 1 -14.36 17.72 -27.06
C MET A 1 -14.74 17.14 -25.70
N SER A 2 -13.77 16.70 -24.95
CA SER A 2 -14.04 16.14 -23.59
C SER A 2 -14.61 17.23 -22.69
N GLU A 3 -15.65 16.90 -21.92
CA GLU A 3 -16.34 17.85 -21.02
C GLU A 3 -15.42 18.36 -19.91
N ILE A 4 -14.40 17.60 -19.51
CA ILE A 4 -13.46 17.96 -18.44
C ILE A 4 -12.61 19.20 -18.80
N LEU A 5 -12.47 19.54 -20.09
CA LEU A 5 -11.76 20.74 -20.54
C LEU A 5 -12.45 22.04 -20.12
N ASN A 6 -13.72 21.99 -19.71
CA ASN A 6 -14.47 23.14 -19.24
C ASN A 6 -14.40 23.33 -17.72
N LEU A 7 -13.78 22.38 -17.00
CA LEU A 7 -13.64 22.42 -15.55
C LEU A 7 -12.57 23.44 -15.13
N LYS A 8 -12.67 23.88 -13.87
CA LYS A 8 -11.68 24.78 -13.24
C LYS A 8 -10.90 24.04 -12.15
N PRO A 9 -9.58 24.34 -11.99
CA PRO A 9 -8.79 25.28 -12.79
C PRO A 9 -8.49 24.66 -14.16
N GLN A 10 -8.67 25.44 -15.21
CA GLN A 10 -8.51 24.94 -16.57
C GLN A 10 -7.07 24.44 -16.85
N SER A 11 -6.06 25.04 -16.23
CA SER A 11 -4.66 24.62 -16.37
C SER A 11 -4.43 23.17 -15.93
N ILE A 12 -4.99 22.74 -14.80
CA ILE A 12 -4.86 21.34 -14.33
C ILE A 12 -5.69 20.40 -15.21
N TRP A 13 -6.98 20.70 -15.44
CA TRP A 13 -7.84 19.81 -16.20
C TRP A 13 -7.45 19.65 -17.67
N LYS A 14 -6.88 20.69 -18.29
CA LYS A 14 -6.29 20.62 -19.63
C LYS A 14 -5.11 19.63 -19.66
N ASN A 15 -4.20 19.76 -18.70
CA ASN A 15 -3.04 18.88 -18.60
C ASN A 15 -3.44 17.45 -18.23
N PHE A 16 -4.40 17.28 -17.31
CA PHE A 16 -4.92 15.96 -17.00
C PHE A 16 -5.56 15.30 -18.22
N HIS A 17 -6.38 16.05 -18.99
CA HIS A 17 -6.93 15.52 -20.23
C HIS A 17 -5.83 15.11 -21.22
N ALA A 18 -4.78 15.90 -21.37
CA ALA A 18 -3.66 15.55 -22.25
C ALA A 18 -2.99 14.25 -21.80
N LEU A 19 -2.78 14.05 -20.49
CA LEU A 19 -2.24 12.82 -19.93
C LEU A 19 -3.14 11.61 -20.19
N THR A 20 -4.47 11.77 -20.13
CA THR A 20 -5.41 10.66 -20.44
C THR A 20 -5.38 10.22 -21.90
N GLN A 21 -4.82 11.04 -22.80
CA GLN A 21 -4.66 10.70 -24.22
C GLN A 21 -3.35 9.95 -24.50
N VAL A 22 -2.45 9.84 -23.49
CA VAL A 22 -1.16 9.16 -23.61
C VAL A 22 -1.20 7.87 -22.79
N PRO A 23 -1.12 6.68 -23.43
CA PRO A 23 -0.96 5.41 -22.72
C PRO A 23 0.24 5.40 -21.78
N ARG A 24 0.00 5.04 -20.50
CA ARG A 24 1.01 5.07 -19.44
C ARG A 24 0.83 3.99 -18.37
N PRO A 25 0.42 2.74 -18.72
CA PRO A 25 0.33 1.70 -17.73
C PRO A 25 1.73 1.37 -17.20
N SER A 26 1.82 1.00 -15.91
CA SER A 26 3.08 0.59 -15.27
C SER A 26 3.84 -0.42 -16.13
N GLY A 27 5.15 -0.26 -16.24
CA GLY A 27 6.03 -1.07 -17.10
C GLY A 27 6.05 -0.66 -18.59
N HIS A 28 5.23 0.30 -19.04
CA HIS A 28 5.15 0.76 -20.43
C HIS A 28 5.17 2.30 -20.53
N LEU A 29 6.28 2.92 -20.15
CA LEU A 29 6.38 4.35 -19.91
C LEU A 29 6.97 5.17 -21.06
N ASP A 30 7.49 4.56 -22.13
CA ASP A 30 8.19 5.29 -23.20
C ASP A 30 7.36 6.44 -23.79
N ARG A 31 6.05 6.23 -23.99
CA ARG A 31 5.17 7.25 -24.58
C ARG A 31 4.97 8.45 -23.65
N ILE A 32 4.72 8.20 -22.36
CA ILE A 32 4.53 9.27 -21.39
C ILE A 32 5.83 10.02 -21.11
N GLN A 33 6.96 9.32 -21.04
CA GLN A 33 8.28 9.93 -20.89
C GLN A 33 8.57 10.89 -22.07
N GLN A 34 8.31 10.44 -23.30
CA GLN A 34 8.49 11.28 -24.49
C GLN A 34 7.54 12.48 -24.48
N PHE A 35 6.26 12.28 -24.13
CA PHE A 35 5.28 13.36 -23.99
C PHE A 35 5.76 14.44 -23.00
N LEU A 36 6.26 14.04 -21.82
CA LEU A 36 6.75 14.97 -20.79
C LEU A 36 7.99 15.74 -21.26
N LEU A 37 8.92 15.10 -21.95
CA LEU A 37 10.08 15.76 -22.55
C LEU A 37 9.72 16.75 -23.67
N ASP A 38 8.74 16.41 -24.49
CA ASP A 38 8.27 17.30 -25.56
C ASP A 38 7.48 18.48 -24.98
N PHE A 39 6.69 18.25 -23.93
CA PHE A 39 6.05 19.33 -23.17
C PHE A 39 7.08 20.32 -22.60
N ALA A 40 8.18 19.84 -21.99
CA ALA A 40 9.23 20.71 -21.46
C ALA A 40 9.81 21.63 -22.54
N LYS A 41 10.06 21.10 -23.75
CA LYS A 41 10.54 21.87 -24.90
C LYS A 41 9.51 22.92 -25.36
N GLU A 42 8.22 22.52 -25.41
CA GLU A 42 7.13 23.42 -25.87
C GLU A 42 6.98 24.62 -24.92
N VAL A 43 7.01 24.40 -23.59
CA VAL A 43 6.84 25.50 -22.64
C VAL A 43 8.15 26.22 -22.29
N GLY A 44 9.30 25.70 -22.76
CA GLY A 44 10.61 26.37 -22.65
C GLY A 44 11.25 26.19 -21.27
N VAL A 45 11.01 25.07 -20.60
CA VAL A 45 11.70 24.68 -19.36
C VAL A 45 12.73 23.59 -19.63
N GLU A 46 13.73 23.46 -18.76
CA GLU A 46 14.67 22.32 -18.81
C GLU A 46 13.89 21.04 -18.49
N GLY A 47 14.15 19.98 -19.26
CA GLY A 47 13.57 18.65 -19.02
C GLY A 47 14.52 17.55 -19.47
N PHE A 48 14.73 16.56 -18.62
CA PHE A 48 15.58 15.40 -18.93
C PHE A 48 15.07 14.13 -18.21
N LYS A 49 15.50 12.98 -18.75
CA LYS A 49 15.27 11.68 -18.16
C LYS A 49 16.52 11.25 -17.41
N ASP A 50 16.38 10.81 -16.15
CA ASP A 50 17.47 10.25 -15.36
C ASP A 50 17.74 8.77 -15.70
N SER A 51 18.70 8.15 -15.01
CA SER A 51 19.04 6.75 -15.22
C SER A 51 17.98 5.75 -14.73
N ALA A 52 17.09 6.19 -13.83
CA ALA A 52 15.99 5.38 -13.32
C ALA A 52 14.71 5.48 -14.19
N GLY A 53 14.73 6.34 -15.20
CA GLY A 53 13.57 6.58 -16.07
C GLY A 53 12.63 7.67 -15.58
N ASN A 54 12.96 8.35 -14.49
CA ASN A 54 12.19 9.51 -14.02
C ASN A 54 12.37 10.69 -14.98
N ILE A 55 11.37 11.57 -15.01
CA ILE A 55 11.47 12.85 -15.74
C ILE A 55 11.64 13.96 -14.72
N ILE A 56 12.70 14.75 -14.90
CA ILE A 56 12.97 15.93 -14.11
C ILE A 56 12.72 17.17 -14.97
N LEU A 57 11.91 18.10 -14.45
CA LEU A 57 11.62 19.39 -15.08
C LEU A 57 12.16 20.49 -14.18
N ARG A 58 12.77 21.55 -14.75
CA ARG A 58 13.28 22.67 -13.97
C ARG A 58 12.81 24.00 -14.50
N LYS A 59 12.24 24.79 -13.62
CA LYS A 59 11.75 26.13 -13.90
C LYS A 59 12.53 27.14 -13.06
N PRO A 60 13.24 28.11 -13.68
CA PRO A 60 13.94 29.16 -12.94
C PRO A 60 12.96 30.04 -12.17
N ALA A 61 13.42 30.65 -11.09
CA ALA A 61 12.63 31.59 -10.29
C ALA A 61 12.09 32.75 -11.12
N THR A 62 10.95 33.28 -10.70
CA THR A 62 10.45 34.56 -11.24
C THR A 62 11.34 35.73 -10.73
N PRO A 63 11.44 36.82 -11.49
CA PRO A 63 12.31 37.95 -11.12
C PRO A 63 12.07 38.43 -9.69
N GLY A 64 13.14 38.52 -8.90
CA GLY A 64 13.13 38.91 -7.48
C GLY A 64 12.89 37.79 -6.47
N MET A 65 12.77 36.52 -6.93
CA MET A 65 12.60 35.36 -6.07
C MET A 65 13.73 34.32 -6.21
N GLU A 66 14.87 34.71 -6.75
CA GLU A 66 16.01 33.82 -7.07
C GLU A 66 16.66 33.23 -5.82
N ASN A 67 16.55 33.92 -4.67
CA ASN A 67 17.15 33.49 -3.38
C ASN A 67 16.17 32.73 -2.48
N ARG A 68 15.01 32.32 -3.00
CA ARG A 68 14.04 31.52 -2.27
C ARG A 68 14.45 30.04 -2.26
N LYS A 69 13.93 29.29 -1.29
CA LYS A 69 14.13 27.84 -1.22
C LYS A 69 13.66 27.18 -2.52
N VAL A 70 14.38 26.15 -2.95
CA VAL A 70 13.99 25.34 -4.10
C VAL A 70 12.86 24.38 -3.69
N ILE A 71 11.78 24.38 -4.43
CA ILE A 71 10.66 23.45 -4.21
C ILE A 71 10.69 22.35 -5.28
N THR A 72 10.80 21.11 -4.85
CA THR A 72 10.55 19.94 -5.70
C THR A 72 9.10 19.50 -5.56
N LEU A 73 8.35 19.53 -6.67
CA LEU A 73 7.03 18.91 -6.76
C LEU A 73 7.20 17.48 -7.26
N GLN A 74 6.57 16.51 -6.62
CA GLN A 74 6.73 15.11 -6.99
C GLN A 74 5.38 14.43 -7.22
N ALA A 75 5.33 13.60 -8.26
CA ALA A 75 4.20 12.74 -8.63
C ALA A 75 4.72 11.56 -9.46
N HIS A 76 3.95 10.46 -9.59
CA HIS A 76 4.34 9.36 -10.48
C HIS A 76 3.62 9.42 -11.83
N MET A 77 4.29 8.95 -12.91
CA MET A 77 3.75 9.04 -14.27
C MET A 77 2.91 7.85 -14.68
N ASP A 78 3.10 6.70 -14.07
CA ASP A 78 2.38 5.46 -14.39
C ASP A 78 0.97 5.43 -13.80
N MET A 79 0.22 4.41 -14.11
CA MET A 79 -1.10 4.12 -13.56
C MET A 79 -1.38 2.63 -13.57
N VAL A 80 -2.18 2.16 -12.60
CA VAL A 80 -2.67 0.78 -12.55
C VAL A 80 -3.65 0.51 -13.71
N PRO A 81 -3.40 -0.50 -14.58
CA PRO A 81 -4.24 -0.79 -15.73
C PRO A 81 -5.37 -1.80 -15.41
N GLN A 82 -6.45 -1.33 -14.75
CA GLN A 82 -7.64 -2.16 -14.49
C GLN A 82 -8.79 -1.81 -15.44
N LYS A 83 -9.49 -2.84 -15.93
CA LYS A 83 -10.66 -2.67 -16.78
C LYS A 83 -11.79 -3.64 -16.40
N SER A 84 -13.02 -3.26 -16.75
CA SER A 84 -14.19 -4.14 -16.61
C SER A 84 -14.03 -5.40 -17.46
N PRO A 85 -14.58 -6.56 -17.04
CA PRO A 85 -14.40 -7.83 -17.75
C PRO A 85 -14.81 -7.79 -19.23
N ASP A 86 -15.82 -7.00 -19.56
CA ASP A 86 -16.35 -6.86 -20.94
C ASP A 86 -15.64 -5.77 -21.76
N SER A 87 -14.64 -5.08 -21.19
CA SER A 87 -13.91 -4.02 -21.89
C SER A 87 -12.84 -4.58 -22.80
N THR A 88 -12.80 -4.09 -24.04
CA THR A 88 -11.76 -4.39 -25.02
C THR A 88 -10.58 -3.41 -24.98
N HIS A 89 -10.58 -2.46 -24.05
CA HIS A 89 -9.55 -1.43 -23.93
C HIS A 89 -8.14 -2.03 -23.81
N ASP A 90 -7.20 -1.50 -24.57
CA ASP A 90 -5.77 -1.82 -24.50
C ASP A 90 -5.01 -0.61 -23.91
N PHE A 91 -4.57 -0.74 -22.67
CA PHE A 91 -3.84 0.32 -21.96
C PHE A 91 -2.51 0.73 -22.62
N THR A 92 -1.97 -0.09 -23.52
CA THR A 92 -0.71 0.23 -24.22
C THR A 92 -0.92 1.09 -25.46
N THR A 93 -2.16 1.19 -25.95
CA THR A 93 -2.49 1.88 -27.20
C THR A 93 -3.62 2.89 -27.10
N ASP A 94 -4.61 2.62 -26.28
CA ASP A 94 -5.86 3.36 -26.27
C ASP A 94 -5.85 4.48 -25.21
N PRO A 95 -6.44 5.65 -25.53
CA PRO A 95 -6.61 6.74 -24.58
C PRO A 95 -7.71 6.39 -23.54
N ILE A 96 -7.60 6.94 -22.34
CA ILE A 96 -8.64 6.84 -21.32
C ILE A 96 -9.82 7.76 -21.69
N GLU A 97 -11.01 7.18 -21.79
CA GLU A 97 -12.24 7.92 -22.08
C GLU A 97 -12.84 8.47 -20.78
N THR A 98 -12.63 9.77 -20.54
CA THR A 98 -13.13 10.47 -19.35
C THR A 98 -14.52 11.03 -19.54
N TYR A 99 -15.33 11.07 -18.45
CA TYR A 99 -16.64 11.70 -18.41
C TYR A 99 -16.93 12.29 -17.03
N ILE A 100 -17.92 13.18 -16.95
CA ILE A 100 -18.38 13.76 -15.70
C ILE A 100 -19.61 12.99 -15.21
N ASP A 101 -19.59 12.57 -13.95
CA ASP A 101 -20.70 11.91 -13.25
C ASP A 101 -21.00 12.68 -11.96
N GLY A 102 -21.95 13.61 -12.03
CA GLY A 102 -22.26 14.51 -10.92
C GLY A 102 -21.05 15.34 -10.49
N GLU A 103 -20.56 15.12 -9.28
CA GLU A 103 -19.41 15.84 -8.70
C GLU A 103 -18.05 15.22 -9.06
N TRP A 104 -18.04 14.14 -9.84
CA TRP A 104 -16.86 13.34 -10.09
C TRP A 104 -16.47 13.31 -11.56
N VAL A 105 -15.15 13.29 -11.80
CA VAL A 105 -14.59 12.82 -13.07
C VAL A 105 -14.30 11.34 -12.95
N LYS A 106 -14.69 10.56 -13.94
CA LYS A 106 -14.53 9.09 -14.04
C LYS A 106 -14.02 8.68 -15.42
N ALA A 107 -13.62 7.41 -15.54
CA ALA A 107 -13.32 6.76 -16.82
C ALA A 107 -14.36 5.69 -17.19
N ARG A 108 -14.55 5.44 -18.49
CA ARG A 108 -15.46 4.41 -18.98
C ARG A 108 -14.79 3.04 -18.95
N ASN A 109 -15.26 2.16 -18.06
CA ASN A 109 -14.85 0.76 -17.97
C ASN A 109 -13.36 0.51 -17.72
N THR A 110 -12.63 1.53 -17.27
CA THR A 110 -11.21 1.44 -16.91
C THR A 110 -10.93 2.21 -15.63
N THR A 111 -9.72 2.05 -15.06
CA THR A 111 -9.12 3.01 -14.14
C THR A 111 -9.05 4.38 -14.82
N LEU A 112 -9.15 5.44 -14.03
CA LEU A 112 -9.09 6.83 -14.52
C LEU A 112 -7.64 7.31 -14.68
N GLY A 113 -6.74 6.83 -13.81
CA GLY A 113 -5.38 7.31 -13.68
C GLY A 113 -5.29 8.72 -13.11
N SER A 114 -6.26 9.12 -12.27
CA SER A 114 -6.15 10.34 -11.46
C SER A 114 -5.07 10.19 -10.39
N ASP A 115 -4.86 9.00 -9.92
CA ASP A 115 -3.72 8.51 -9.20
C ASP A 115 -2.63 8.10 -10.23
N ASN A 116 -1.49 8.80 -10.35
CA ASN A 116 -1.22 10.15 -9.86
C ASN A 116 -1.21 11.19 -11.00
N GLY A 117 -2.08 11.00 -12.01
CA GLY A 117 -2.22 11.92 -13.14
C GLY A 117 -2.62 13.35 -12.73
N MET A 118 -3.32 13.49 -11.57
CA MET A 118 -3.67 14.83 -11.07
C MET A 118 -2.45 15.57 -10.52
N GLY A 119 -1.55 14.85 -9.82
CA GLY A 119 -0.27 15.39 -9.38
C GLY A 119 0.62 15.79 -10.56
N VAL A 120 0.75 14.92 -11.56
CA VAL A 120 1.50 15.24 -12.78
C VAL A 120 0.88 16.44 -13.49
N ALA A 121 -0.45 16.50 -13.63
CA ALA A 121 -1.14 17.64 -14.27
C ALA A 121 -0.89 18.96 -13.53
N ALA A 122 -0.80 18.93 -12.19
CA ALA A 122 -0.47 20.11 -11.40
C ALA A 122 1.00 20.55 -11.63
N ILE A 123 1.94 19.60 -11.72
CA ILE A 123 3.34 19.90 -12.07
C ILE A 123 3.39 20.57 -13.45
N LEU A 124 2.73 20.01 -14.46
CA LEU A 124 2.69 20.59 -15.81
C LEU A 124 2.07 21.99 -15.82
N ALA A 125 0.97 22.19 -15.05
CA ALA A 125 0.33 23.50 -14.94
C ALA A 125 1.26 24.54 -14.29
N VAL A 126 2.08 24.16 -13.31
CA VAL A 126 3.11 25.03 -12.72
C VAL A 126 4.20 25.35 -13.75
N MET A 127 4.67 24.35 -14.50
CA MET A 127 5.75 24.54 -15.50
C MET A 127 5.34 25.49 -16.63
N GLU A 128 4.10 25.41 -17.11
CA GLU A 128 3.60 26.30 -18.18
C GLU A 128 3.16 27.69 -17.69
N ALA A 129 2.85 27.86 -16.38
CA ALA A 129 2.30 29.11 -15.85
C ALA A 129 3.30 30.28 -15.99
N LYS A 130 2.78 31.47 -16.35
CA LYS A 130 3.54 32.71 -16.50
C LYS A 130 3.11 33.81 -15.52
N ASP A 131 2.05 33.54 -14.76
CA ASP A 131 1.36 34.48 -13.88
C ASP A 131 1.52 34.15 -12.39
N ILE A 132 2.31 33.12 -12.06
CA ILE A 132 2.59 32.70 -10.68
C ILE A 132 3.96 33.21 -10.29
N LYS A 133 4.06 33.83 -9.10
CA LYS A 133 5.36 34.19 -8.48
C LYS A 133 5.90 32.99 -7.72
N HIS A 134 7.16 32.65 -7.96
CA HIS A 134 7.77 31.48 -7.33
C HIS A 134 9.30 31.57 -7.30
N GLY A 135 9.93 30.94 -6.29
CA GLY A 135 11.35 30.60 -6.30
C GLY A 135 11.70 29.57 -7.37
N PRO A 136 12.90 28.99 -7.39
CA PRO A 136 13.22 27.90 -8.32
C PRO A 136 12.32 26.69 -8.03
N ILE A 137 11.78 26.06 -9.09
CA ILE A 137 10.91 24.87 -8.97
C ILE A 137 11.49 23.72 -9.77
N GLU A 138 11.51 22.54 -9.17
CA GLU A 138 11.76 21.28 -9.84
C GLU A 138 10.46 20.44 -9.87
N GLY A 139 10.23 19.73 -10.95
CA GLY A 139 9.22 18.68 -11.04
C GLY A 139 9.90 17.33 -11.16
N LEU A 140 9.74 16.47 -10.17
CA LEU A 140 10.16 15.07 -10.22
C LEU A 140 8.95 14.22 -10.56
N ILE A 141 8.95 13.60 -11.74
CA ILE A 141 7.88 12.71 -12.18
C ILE A 141 8.45 11.30 -12.25
N THR A 142 8.13 10.48 -11.25
CA THR A 142 8.73 9.16 -11.04
C THR A 142 8.12 8.09 -11.93
N ALA A 143 8.90 7.03 -12.16
CA ALA A 143 8.56 5.89 -13.00
C ALA A 143 8.18 4.68 -12.14
N ASP A 144 7.15 3.90 -12.59
CA ASP A 144 6.78 2.60 -12.03
C ASP A 144 6.60 2.58 -10.50
N GLU A 145 5.88 3.58 -9.97
CA GLU A 145 5.51 3.64 -8.56
C GLU A 145 4.66 2.43 -8.18
N GLU A 146 3.61 2.18 -8.94
CA GLU A 146 2.53 1.22 -8.68
C GLU A 146 2.98 -0.25 -8.67
N THR A 147 4.15 -0.53 -9.23
CA THR A 147 4.73 -1.88 -9.28
C THR A 147 5.88 -2.10 -8.30
N GLY A 148 6.28 -1.04 -7.57
CA GLY A 148 7.32 -1.18 -6.53
C GLY A 148 8.17 0.06 -6.31
N MET A 149 7.69 1.26 -6.67
CA MET A 149 8.38 2.54 -6.48
C MET A 149 9.80 2.53 -7.10
N PHE A 150 9.94 1.87 -8.26
CA PHE A 150 11.26 1.65 -8.87
C PHE A 150 11.97 2.96 -9.21
N GLY A 151 11.24 3.96 -9.73
CA GLY A 151 11.79 5.26 -10.05
C GLY A 151 12.37 5.98 -8.84
N ALA A 152 11.68 5.95 -7.70
CA ALA A 152 12.18 6.53 -6.46
C ALA A 152 13.33 5.71 -5.87
N ASN A 153 13.23 4.36 -5.91
CA ASN A 153 14.29 3.47 -5.41
C ASN A 153 15.62 3.65 -6.16
N ASP A 154 15.58 3.86 -7.46
CA ASP A 154 16.76 4.00 -8.30
C ASP A 154 17.12 5.48 -8.59
N LEU A 155 16.39 6.45 -8.01
CA LEU A 155 16.67 7.89 -8.15
C LEU A 155 18.11 8.21 -7.77
N PRO A 156 18.91 8.83 -8.66
CA PRO A 156 20.27 9.26 -8.32
C PRO A 156 20.27 10.32 -7.21
N THR A 157 21.36 10.42 -6.44
CA THR A 157 21.47 11.33 -5.29
C THR A 157 21.99 12.73 -5.64
N ASP A 158 22.20 13.02 -6.91
CA ASP A 158 22.80 14.25 -7.44
C ASP A 158 21.93 15.00 -8.46
N VAL A 159 20.67 14.56 -8.64
CA VAL A 159 19.77 15.15 -9.65
C VAL A 159 18.78 16.17 -9.09
N LEU A 160 18.48 16.15 -7.79
CA LEU A 160 17.58 17.12 -7.17
C LEU A 160 18.35 18.16 -6.34
N HIS A 161 17.82 19.38 -6.35
CA HIS A 161 18.38 20.52 -5.61
C HIS A 161 17.38 21.09 -4.58
N GLY A 162 16.19 20.46 -4.45
CA GLY A 162 15.12 20.95 -3.60
C GLY A 162 15.47 21.01 -2.12
N ASP A 163 15.11 22.12 -1.47
CA ASP A 163 15.08 22.25 -0.01
C ASP A 163 13.77 21.68 0.56
N ILE A 164 12.72 21.69 -0.24
CA ILE A 164 11.37 21.29 0.10
C ILE A 164 10.87 20.29 -0.94
N LEU A 165 10.22 19.22 -0.47
CA LEU A 165 9.51 18.27 -1.32
C LEU A 165 8.01 18.37 -1.05
N LEU A 166 7.23 18.78 -2.03
CA LEU A 166 5.78 18.63 -2.03
C LEU A 166 5.40 17.44 -2.90
N ASN A 167 5.09 16.32 -2.26
CA ASN A 167 4.53 15.17 -2.95
C ASN A 167 3.03 15.44 -3.21
N LEU A 168 2.57 15.15 -4.41
CA LEU A 168 1.22 15.46 -4.87
C LEU A 168 0.35 14.21 -5.03
N ASP A 169 0.61 13.21 -4.20
CA ASP A 169 0.03 11.86 -4.29
C ASP A 169 -0.99 11.53 -3.18
N SER A 170 -1.28 12.50 -2.31
CA SER A 170 -2.32 12.33 -1.31
C SER A 170 -3.71 12.40 -1.94
N GLU A 171 -4.59 11.48 -1.53
CA GLU A 171 -5.91 11.27 -2.12
C GLU A 171 -7.07 11.92 -1.33
N THR A 172 -6.78 12.77 -0.38
CA THR A 172 -7.83 13.39 0.43
C THR A 172 -7.51 14.87 0.65
N TRP A 173 -8.26 15.73 -0.02
CA TRP A 173 -8.16 17.18 0.14
C TRP A 173 -8.37 17.59 1.61
N GLY A 174 -7.57 18.54 2.07
CA GLY A 174 -7.62 19.05 3.45
C GLY A 174 -6.84 18.20 4.44
N LYS A 175 -6.18 17.13 3.99
CA LYS A 175 -5.22 16.37 4.78
C LYS A 175 -3.81 16.58 4.27
N PHE A 176 -2.89 16.80 5.21
CA PHE A 176 -1.45 16.86 4.94
C PHE A 176 -0.80 15.62 5.52
N VAL A 177 -0.26 14.77 4.64
CA VAL A 177 0.49 13.60 5.08
C VAL A 177 1.91 14.03 5.40
N ILE A 178 2.33 13.74 6.64
CA ILE A 178 3.60 14.17 7.23
C ILE A 178 4.49 13.01 7.66
N GLY A 179 4.07 11.78 7.36
CA GLY A 179 4.80 10.56 7.67
C GLY A 179 4.19 9.35 7.00
N SER A 180 5.00 8.32 6.79
CA SER A 180 4.56 7.05 6.20
C SER A 180 5.35 5.86 6.76
N ALA A 181 4.73 4.67 6.75
CA ALA A 181 5.42 3.47 7.20
C ALA A 181 6.30 2.89 6.08
N GLY A 182 7.53 2.58 6.43
CA GLY A 182 8.35 1.63 5.69
C GLY A 182 7.83 0.20 5.84
N GLY A 183 8.40 -0.70 5.06
CA GLY A 183 8.03 -2.11 5.11
C GLY A 183 9.22 -3.03 4.96
N VAL A 184 9.07 -4.28 5.40
CA VAL A 184 9.99 -5.37 5.15
C VAL A 184 9.24 -6.69 5.07
N ASP A 185 9.53 -7.44 4.03
CA ASP A 185 9.06 -8.81 3.85
C ASP A 185 9.88 -9.77 4.68
N VAL A 186 9.23 -10.52 5.55
CA VAL A 186 9.82 -11.61 6.35
C VAL A 186 9.32 -12.93 5.80
N THR A 187 10.21 -13.76 5.26
CA THR A 187 9.88 -15.08 4.72
C THR A 187 10.64 -16.15 5.50
N SER A 188 9.91 -17.04 6.16
CA SER A 188 10.47 -18.18 6.88
C SER A 188 10.12 -19.47 6.17
N THR A 189 11.09 -20.35 5.96
CA THR A 189 10.93 -21.62 5.25
C THR A 189 11.56 -22.78 6.01
N LEU A 190 10.93 -23.95 5.91
CA LEU A 190 11.44 -25.22 6.45
C LEU A 190 11.15 -26.33 5.45
N ASP A 191 12.17 -27.12 5.13
CA ASP A 191 11.99 -28.39 4.43
C ASP A 191 11.99 -29.51 5.49
N TYR A 192 11.06 -30.45 5.38
CA TYR A 192 10.94 -31.60 6.30
C TYR A 192 10.56 -32.84 5.52
N GLN A 193 10.77 -34.02 6.12
CA GLN A 193 10.36 -35.28 5.54
C GLN A 193 8.99 -35.66 6.10
N GLU A 194 7.99 -35.78 5.24
CA GLU A 194 6.65 -36.25 5.61
C GLU A 194 6.69 -37.71 6.09
N ILE A 195 5.76 -38.06 6.96
CA ILE A 195 5.52 -39.45 7.41
C ILE A 195 4.25 -40.00 6.75
N ASP A 196 4.13 -41.32 6.72
CA ASP A 196 2.93 -42.00 6.26
C ASP A 196 1.77 -41.73 7.25
N THR A 197 0.57 -41.45 6.71
CA THR A 197 -0.65 -41.42 7.50
C THR A 197 -1.06 -42.84 7.89
N ASP A 198 -1.63 -43.02 9.09
CA ASP A 198 -2.19 -44.31 9.48
C ASP A 198 -3.37 -44.64 8.55
N SER A 199 -3.40 -45.88 8.05
CA SER A 199 -4.47 -46.31 7.11
C SER A 199 -5.86 -46.38 7.76
N GLU A 200 -5.91 -46.39 9.08
CA GLU A 200 -7.18 -46.41 9.83
C GLU A 200 -7.67 -45.01 10.20
N ASP A 201 -6.87 -43.95 9.95
CA ASP A 201 -7.26 -42.59 10.21
C ASP A 201 -8.31 -42.11 9.22
N ALA A 202 -9.16 -41.19 9.67
CA ALA A 202 -10.02 -40.36 8.87
C ALA A 202 -9.37 -39.00 8.59
N ALA A 203 -9.88 -38.26 7.62
CA ALA A 203 -9.43 -36.89 7.32
C ALA A 203 -10.58 -35.91 7.18
N LEU A 204 -10.34 -34.72 7.69
CA LEU A 204 -11.23 -33.58 7.53
C LEU A 204 -10.47 -32.42 6.87
N LYS A 205 -11.16 -31.71 5.97
CA LYS A 205 -10.76 -30.37 5.54
C LYS A 205 -11.52 -29.37 6.39
N VAL A 206 -10.81 -28.56 7.15
CA VAL A 206 -11.39 -27.49 7.94
C VAL A 206 -11.15 -26.17 7.23
N THR A 207 -12.22 -25.43 6.98
CA THR A 207 -12.21 -24.16 6.24
C THR A 207 -12.73 -23.03 7.11
N LEU A 208 -11.93 -21.97 7.21
CA LEU A 208 -12.36 -20.67 7.74
C LEU A 208 -12.43 -19.69 6.57
N LYS A 209 -13.56 -19.02 6.38
CA LYS A 209 -13.79 -18.03 5.31
C LYS A 209 -14.83 -16.99 5.70
N GLY A 210 -15.06 -16.02 4.80
CA GLY A 210 -16.08 -14.99 4.99
C GLY A 210 -15.59 -13.78 5.79
N LEU A 211 -14.30 -13.75 6.19
CA LEU A 211 -13.70 -12.59 6.85
C LEU A 211 -13.53 -11.44 5.86
N LYS A 212 -13.62 -10.20 6.35
CA LYS A 212 -13.48 -8.99 5.51
C LYS A 212 -12.11 -8.84 4.89
N GLY A 213 -11.07 -9.33 5.55
CA GLY A 213 -9.70 -9.03 5.14
C GLY A 213 -9.39 -7.55 5.20
N GLY A 214 -8.54 -7.04 4.30
CA GLY A 214 -8.23 -5.61 4.18
C GLY A 214 -6.75 -5.32 4.03
N HIS A 215 -6.41 -4.05 3.89
CA HIS A 215 -5.03 -3.61 3.73
C HIS A 215 -4.23 -3.76 5.03
N SER A 216 -3.11 -4.48 4.98
CA SER A 216 -2.28 -4.82 6.15
C SER A 216 -1.61 -3.62 6.84
N GLY A 217 -1.67 -2.44 6.25
CA GLY A 217 -1.21 -1.19 6.84
C GLY A 217 -2.38 -0.33 7.27
N LEU A 218 -3.09 0.25 6.33
CA LEU A 218 -4.15 1.25 6.57
C LEU A 218 -5.29 0.74 7.47
N GLU A 219 -5.54 -0.57 7.50
CA GLU A 219 -6.64 -1.17 8.23
C GLU A 219 -6.21 -2.11 9.37
N ILE A 220 -4.92 -2.24 9.62
CA ILE A 220 -4.39 -3.16 10.66
C ILE A 220 -4.87 -2.79 12.07
N HIS A 221 -5.13 -1.49 12.32
CA HIS A 221 -5.59 -0.98 13.61
C HIS A 221 -7.07 -1.22 13.88
N ILE A 222 -7.85 -1.60 12.87
CA ILE A 222 -9.31 -1.82 13.01
C ILE A 222 -9.60 -3.08 13.84
N GLY A 223 -8.63 -4.01 13.93
CA GLY A 223 -8.78 -5.26 14.67
C GLY A 223 -9.54 -6.34 13.89
N ARG A 224 -9.47 -6.30 12.54
CA ARG A 224 -10.06 -7.36 11.70
C ARG A 224 -9.44 -8.72 11.99
N ALA A 225 -10.22 -9.76 11.83
CA ALA A 225 -9.79 -11.12 12.03
C ALA A 225 -8.74 -11.54 10.98
N ASN A 226 -7.68 -12.19 11.44
CA ASN A 226 -6.68 -12.82 10.58
C ASN A 226 -6.94 -14.33 10.56
N ALA A 227 -7.32 -14.88 9.40
CA ALA A 227 -7.71 -16.28 9.26
C ALA A 227 -6.62 -17.26 9.73
N ASN A 228 -5.33 -16.93 9.51
CA ASN A 228 -4.23 -17.78 9.97
C ASN A 228 -4.11 -17.80 11.51
N LYS A 229 -4.33 -16.65 12.16
CA LYS A 229 -4.32 -16.57 13.63
C LYS A 229 -5.51 -17.24 14.28
N LEU A 230 -6.67 -17.25 13.62
CA LEU A 230 -7.83 -18.00 14.11
C LEU A 230 -7.65 -19.50 13.90
N MET A 231 -7.18 -19.91 12.72
CA MET A 231 -6.94 -21.32 12.41
C MET A 231 -5.95 -21.96 13.38
N VAL A 232 -4.87 -21.27 13.76
CA VAL A 232 -3.88 -21.83 14.70
C VAL A 232 -4.45 -22.02 16.10
N ARG A 233 -5.42 -21.20 16.53
CA ARG A 233 -6.09 -21.35 17.83
C ARG A 233 -6.88 -22.67 17.88
N PHE A 234 -7.66 -22.92 16.84
CA PHE A 234 -8.36 -24.20 16.67
C PHE A 234 -7.40 -25.38 16.60
N LEU A 235 -6.37 -25.31 15.73
CA LEU A 235 -5.43 -26.41 15.56
C LEU A 235 -4.74 -26.82 16.86
N ARG A 236 -4.37 -25.85 17.68
CA ARG A 236 -3.71 -26.13 18.96
C ARG A 236 -4.59 -27.00 19.87
N GLU A 237 -5.86 -26.65 20.03
CA GLU A 237 -6.81 -27.41 20.85
C GLU A 237 -7.14 -28.76 20.22
N ALA A 238 -7.36 -28.81 18.91
CA ALA A 238 -7.65 -30.05 18.20
C ALA A 238 -6.50 -31.07 18.28
N ILE A 239 -5.25 -30.61 18.26
CA ILE A 239 -4.07 -31.47 18.44
C ILE A 239 -4.02 -32.03 19.87
N GLU A 240 -4.26 -31.18 20.88
CA GLU A 240 -4.17 -31.52 22.28
C GLU A 240 -5.32 -32.46 22.71
N ASP A 241 -6.56 -32.18 22.28
CA ASP A 241 -7.77 -32.85 22.79
C ASP A 241 -8.29 -33.97 21.89
N CYS A 242 -7.99 -33.92 20.58
CA CYS A 242 -8.56 -34.86 19.59
C CYS A 242 -7.53 -35.64 18.77
N GLU A 243 -6.27 -35.64 19.20
CA GLU A 243 -5.16 -36.37 18.54
C GLU A 243 -5.00 -36.05 17.04
N VAL A 244 -5.29 -34.78 16.64
CA VAL A 244 -5.25 -34.36 15.28
C VAL A 244 -3.80 -34.26 14.76
N ARG A 245 -3.61 -34.63 13.49
CA ARG A 245 -2.36 -34.45 12.74
C ARG A 245 -2.59 -33.53 11.54
N LEU A 246 -1.64 -32.65 11.29
CA LEU A 246 -1.68 -31.74 10.13
C LEU A 246 -1.13 -32.45 8.89
N ALA A 247 -1.90 -32.42 7.80
CA ALA A 247 -1.44 -32.87 6.48
C ALA A 247 -1.09 -31.67 5.57
N SER A 248 -1.93 -30.63 5.55
CA SER A 248 -1.62 -29.39 4.82
C SER A 248 -2.29 -28.17 5.46
N TRP A 249 -1.72 -26.98 5.20
CA TRP A 249 -2.27 -25.69 5.61
C TRP A 249 -2.04 -24.64 4.53
N HIS A 250 -3.12 -24.03 4.05
CA HIS A 250 -3.10 -22.92 3.10
C HIS A 250 -3.90 -21.74 3.65
N GLY A 251 -3.27 -20.59 3.83
CA GLY A 251 -3.95 -19.40 4.34
C GLY A 251 -3.37 -18.11 3.78
N GLY A 252 -4.26 -17.26 3.24
CA GLY A 252 -3.88 -16.02 2.58
C GLY A 252 -3.19 -16.22 1.23
N ASN A 253 -3.09 -15.14 0.46
CA ASN A 253 -2.49 -15.15 -0.88
C ASN A 253 -1.70 -13.88 -1.22
N MET A 254 -1.79 -12.83 -0.42
CA MET A 254 -1.13 -11.54 -0.63
C MET A 254 -0.46 -11.05 0.67
N ARG A 255 0.78 -10.58 0.59
CA ARG A 255 1.53 -10.09 1.76
C ARG A 255 0.92 -8.84 2.39
N ASN A 256 0.43 -7.94 1.57
CA ASN A 256 -0.14 -6.66 1.98
C ASN A 256 -1.64 -6.72 2.32
N ALA A 257 -2.22 -7.92 2.37
CA ALA A 257 -3.61 -8.14 2.77
C ALA A 257 -3.72 -8.95 4.06
N ILE A 258 -4.64 -8.58 4.95
CA ILE A 258 -5.06 -9.39 6.09
C ILE A 258 -5.79 -10.61 5.53
N PRO A 259 -5.35 -11.85 5.80
CA PRO A 259 -5.90 -13.05 5.16
C PRO A 259 -7.36 -13.29 5.56
N PRO A 260 -8.30 -13.30 4.58
CA PRO A 260 -9.73 -13.51 4.85
C PRO A 260 -10.14 -14.98 4.89
N LYS A 261 -9.21 -15.88 4.52
CA LYS A 261 -9.47 -17.32 4.40
C LYS A 261 -8.25 -18.13 4.81
N ALA A 262 -8.49 -19.26 5.48
CA ALA A 262 -7.51 -20.31 5.73
C ALA A 262 -8.18 -21.69 5.62
N GLU A 263 -7.43 -22.69 5.14
CA GLU A 263 -7.85 -24.08 5.01
C GLU A 263 -6.75 -25.00 5.53
N VAL A 264 -7.15 -26.03 6.25
CA VAL A 264 -6.25 -27.11 6.68
C VAL A 264 -6.84 -28.45 6.33
N VAL A 265 -5.98 -29.40 5.98
CA VAL A 265 -6.35 -30.83 5.95
C VAL A 265 -5.70 -31.47 7.15
N ILE A 266 -6.51 -32.14 7.95
CA ILE A 266 -6.12 -32.80 9.18
C ILE A 266 -6.54 -34.26 9.15
N THR A 267 -5.75 -35.12 9.81
CA THR A 267 -6.05 -36.53 10.02
C THR A 267 -6.23 -36.81 11.49
N MET A 268 -7.00 -37.81 11.86
CA MET A 268 -7.27 -38.19 13.22
C MET A 268 -7.78 -39.63 13.28
N PRO A 269 -7.75 -40.30 14.44
CA PRO A 269 -8.46 -41.56 14.69
C PRO A 269 -9.96 -41.41 14.30
N LYS A 270 -10.55 -42.43 13.66
CA LYS A 270 -11.95 -42.37 13.19
C LYS A 270 -12.94 -42.05 14.30
N GLU A 271 -12.68 -42.51 15.51
CA GLU A 271 -13.52 -42.26 16.70
C GLU A 271 -13.55 -40.78 17.09
N ASN A 272 -12.53 -39.99 16.75
CA ASN A 272 -12.42 -38.60 17.16
C ASN A 272 -13.07 -37.63 16.11
N VAL A 273 -13.56 -38.14 14.97
CA VAL A 273 -14.12 -37.29 13.88
C VAL A 273 -15.28 -36.44 14.37
N GLU A 274 -16.21 -36.97 15.13
CA GLU A 274 -17.36 -36.22 15.63
C GLU A 274 -16.97 -35.21 16.71
N ASP A 275 -15.95 -35.52 17.53
CA ASP A 275 -15.40 -34.58 18.52
C ASP A 275 -14.73 -33.39 17.83
N VAL A 276 -13.96 -33.61 16.74
CA VAL A 276 -13.38 -32.53 15.93
C VAL A 276 -14.47 -31.69 15.26
N LYS A 277 -15.53 -32.30 14.71
CA LYS A 277 -16.65 -31.55 14.12
C LYS A 277 -17.37 -30.69 15.17
N ALA A 278 -17.55 -31.20 16.38
CA ALA A 278 -18.11 -30.46 17.51
C ALA A 278 -17.21 -29.28 17.89
N LEU A 279 -15.92 -29.51 18.02
CA LEU A 279 -14.92 -28.47 18.31
C LEU A 279 -14.91 -27.38 17.26
N VAL A 280 -14.99 -27.73 15.97
CA VAL A 280 -15.12 -26.74 14.87
C VAL A 280 -16.35 -25.86 15.05
N LYS A 281 -17.47 -26.44 15.46
CA LYS A 281 -18.73 -25.70 15.70
C LYS A 281 -18.65 -24.78 16.91
N ASP A 282 -17.95 -25.21 17.96
CA ASP A 282 -17.74 -24.37 19.14
C ASP A 282 -16.84 -23.17 18.80
N TRP A 283 -15.74 -23.39 18.07
CA TRP A 283 -14.87 -22.33 17.60
C TRP A 283 -15.58 -21.36 16.62
N GLU A 284 -16.50 -21.85 15.75
CA GLU A 284 -17.30 -20.97 14.91
C GLU A 284 -18.10 -19.98 15.76
N ASN A 285 -18.79 -20.47 16.80
CA ASN A 285 -19.56 -19.65 17.71
C ASN A 285 -18.66 -18.65 18.47
N ASP A 286 -17.48 -19.08 18.92
CA ASP A 286 -16.54 -18.23 19.62
C ASP A 286 -16.00 -17.12 18.71
N PHE A 287 -15.61 -17.43 17.48
CA PHE A 287 -15.16 -16.42 16.51
C PHE A 287 -16.26 -15.42 16.16
N ILE A 288 -17.51 -15.89 15.93
CA ILE A 288 -18.66 -15.01 15.69
C ILE A 288 -18.87 -14.05 16.88
N ASN A 289 -18.78 -14.55 18.12
CA ASN A 289 -18.95 -13.72 19.30
C ASN A 289 -17.80 -12.73 19.51
N GLU A 290 -16.55 -13.15 19.28
CA GLU A 290 -15.38 -12.31 19.46
C GLU A 290 -15.35 -11.15 18.44
N PHE A 291 -15.70 -11.43 17.19
CA PHE A 291 -15.59 -10.47 16.09
C PHE A 291 -16.94 -9.85 15.65
N LYS A 292 -18.02 -10.04 16.39
CA LYS A 292 -19.40 -9.63 16.04
C LYS A 292 -19.60 -8.17 15.64
N HIS A 293 -18.67 -7.27 16.04
CA HIS A 293 -18.73 -5.84 15.71
C HIS A 293 -17.86 -5.46 14.52
N ILE A 294 -17.07 -6.40 13.99
CA ILE A 294 -16.08 -6.17 12.96
C ILE A 294 -16.36 -7.04 11.73
N GLU A 295 -16.57 -8.34 11.96
CA GLU A 295 -16.85 -9.32 10.90
C GLU A 295 -18.34 -9.60 10.80
N GLU A 296 -18.89 -9.61 9.59
CA GLU A 296 -20.34 -9.81 9.36
C GLU A 296 -20.68 -11.26 9.03
N HIS A 297 -19.73 -11.98 8.41
CA HIS A 297 -19.94 -13.32 7.89
C HIS A 297 -18.75 -14.21 8.17
N ILE A 298 -18.76 -14.89 9.34
CA ILE A 298 -17.75 -15.91 9.64
C ILE A 298 -18.36 -17.27 9.35
N GLU A 299 -17.71 -18.05 8.52
CA GLU A 299 -18.01 -19.45 8.26
C GLU A 299 -16.82 -20.31 8.66
N PHE A 300 -16.99 -21.18 9.63
CA PHE A 300 -15.99 -22.15 10.06
C PHE A 300 -16.59 -23.55 10.09
N PHE A 301 -16.13 -24.44 9.22
CA PHE A 301 -16.74 -25.74 9.02
C PHE A 301 -15.72 -26.79 8.61
N ALA A 302 -16.09 -28.08 8.83
CA ALA A 302 -15.31 -29.24 8.44
C ALA A 302 -16.07 -30.10 7.43
N GLU A 303 -15.34 -30.63 6.47
CA GLU A 303 -15.83 -31.56 5.44
C GLU A 303 -14.96 -32.82 5.43
N GLU A 304 -15.57 -34.00 5.31
CA GLU A 304 -14.82 -35.23 5.13
C GLU A 304 -14.12 -35.25 3.77
N VAL A 305 -12.86 -35.61 3.76
CA VAL A 305 -12.06 -35.73 2.54
C VAL A 305 -11.32 -37.07 2.51
N PRO A 306 -10.87 -37.53 1.33
CA PRO A 306 -10.01 -38.71 1.26
C PRO A 306 -8.76 -38.52 2.15
N THR A 307 -8.44 -39.54 2.94
CA THR A 307 -7.26 -39.51 3.83
C THR A 307 -6.00 -39.35 2.97
N PRO A 308 -5.19 -38.29 3.21
CA PRO A 308 -3.93 -38.10 2.47
C PRO A 308 -2.94 -39.20 2.83
N ALA A 309 -2.11 -39.61 1.88
CA ALA A 309 -1.12 -40.65 2.09
C ALA A 309 0.03 -40.24 3.04
N LYS A 310 0.24 -38.94 3.19
CA LYS A 310 1.32 -38.33 3.95
C LYS A 310 0.80 -37.21 4.85
N GLN A 311 1.52 -37.00 5.96
CA GLN A 311 1.23 -35.92 6.91
C GLN A 311 2.53 -35.35 7.53
N VAL A 312 2.40 -34.21 8.19
CA VAL A 312 3.49 -33.53 8.89
C VAL A 312 3.90 -34.37 10.10
N PRO A 313 5.21 -34.61 10.35
CA PRO A 313 5.66 -35.25 11.60
C PRO A 313 5.22 -34.47 12.85
N GLU A 314 4.89 -35.17 13.92
CA GLU A 314 4.39 -34.59 15.17
C GLU A 314 5.26 -33.45 15.69
N GLU A 315 6.57 -33.70 15.83
CA GLU A 315 7.53 -32.71 16.34
C GLU A 315 7.58 -31.43 15.47
N ILE A 316 7.44 -31.58 14.14
CA ILE A 316 7.40 -30.46 13.21
C ILE A 316 6.07 -29.72 13.30
N GLN A 317 4.96 -30.44 13.37
CA GLN A 317 3.62 -29.89 13.58
C GLN A 317 3.56 -29.03 14.83
N ASP A 318 3.97 -29.59 15.98
CA ASP A 318 3.90 -28.91 17.27
C ASP A 318 4.78 -27.66 17.28
N SER A 319 5.97 -27.77 16.69
CA SER A 319 6.87 -26.63 16.53
C SER A 319 6.26 -25.53 15.67
N LEU A 320 5.70 -25.88 14.49
CA LEU A 320 5.06 -24.92 13.58
C LEU A 320 3.83 -24.26 14.23
N VAL A 321 2.95 -25.06 14.84
CA VAL A 321 1.73 -24.54 15.49
C VAL A 321 2.09 -23.59 16.63
N ASN A 322 3.05 -23.95 17.48
CA ASN A 322 3.50 -23.09 18.58
C ASN A 322 4.14 -21.78 18.06
N ALA A 323 5.00 -21.85 17.04
CA ALA A 323 5.63 -20.67 16.48
C ALA A 323 4.61 -19.73 15.80
N ILE A 324 3.67 -20.28 15.01
CA ILE A 324 2.60 -19.52 14.37
C ILE A 324 1.66 -18.90 15.41
N TYR A 325 1.37 -19.62 16.50
CA TYR A 325 0.58 -19.12 17.62
C TYR A 325 1.28 -17.93 18.31
N ALA A 326 2.57 -18.07 18.63
CA ALA A 326 3.38 -17.06 19.31
C ALA A 326 3.78 -15.88 18.42
N CYS A 327 3.85 -16.08 17.11
CA CYS A 327 4.26 -15.07 16.15
C CYS A 327 3.41 -13.80 16.29
N HIS A 328 4.06 -12.65 16.34
CA HIS A 328 3.36 -11.35 16.40
C HIS A 328 2.51 -11.13 15.15
N ASN A 329 1.30 -10.60 15.36
CA ASN A 329 0.39 -10.14 14.30
C ASN A 329 -0.45 -8.97 14.82
N GLY A 330 -0.67 -7.96 13.98
CA GLY A 330 -1.42 -6.76 14.36
C GLY A 330 -0.51 -5.58 14.74
N VAL A 331 -1.06 -4.64 15.49
CA VAL A 331 -0.35 -3.45 15.97
C VAL A 331 0.60 -3.83 17.11
N MET A 332 1.88 -3.44 16.97
CA MET A 332 2.88 -3.58 18.04
C MET A 332 3.04 -2.27 18.83
N ARG A 333 3.04 -1.13 18.15
CA ARG A 333 3.25 0.17 18.77
C ARG A 333 2.48 1.26 18.01
N MET A 334 1.94 2.22 18.78
CA MET A 334 1.38 3.47 18.23
C MET A 334 2.46 4.56 18.26
N ILE A 335 2.34 5.60 17.42
CA ILE A 335 3.25 6.75 17.44
C ILE A 335 3.05 7.53 18.74
N PRO A 336 4.09 7.70 19.59
CA PRO A 336 3.91 8.34 20.91
C PRO A 336 3.44 9.80 20.84
N SER A 337 3.86 10.56 19.81
CA SER A 337 3.45 11.95 19.57
C SER A 337 2.05 12.07 18.96
N ILE A 338 1.56 11.00 18.29
CA ILE A 338 0.24 10.94 17.63
C ILE A 338 -0.42 9.60 18.00
N PRO A 339 -0.96 9.46 19.23
CA PRO A 339 -1.38 8.16 19.77
C PRO A 339 -2.51 7.44 19.02
N SER A 340 -3.17 8.10 18.08
CA SER A 340 -4.19 7.50 17.20
C SER A 340 -3.62 6.81 15.97
N VAL A 341 -2.32 6.94 15.71
CA VAL A 341 -1.66 6.44 14.51
C VAL A 341 -0.73 5.27 14.84
N VAL A 342 -0.79 4.22 14.02
CA VAL A 342 0.09 3.05 14.13
C VAL A 342 1.50 3.43 13.71
N GLU A 343 2.49 3.13 14.56
CA GLU A 343 3.90 3.21 14.22
C GLU A 343 4.38 1.89 13.63
N THR A 344 4.19 0.79 14.37
CA THR A 344 4.77 -0.52 14.05
C THR A 344 3.71 -1.61 14.08
N SER A 345 3.70 -2.44 13.05
CA SER A 345 2.78 -3.59 12.94
C SER A 345 3.39 -4.75 12.17
N SER A 346 2.76 -5.91 12.25
CA SER A 346 3.02 -7.05 11.36
C SER A 346 1.72 -7.72 10.92
N ASN A 347 1.74 -8.32 9.76
CA ASN A 347 0.63 -9.09 9.20
C ASN A 347 1.12 -10.50 8.83
N LEU A 348 0.66 -11.52 9.55
CA LEU A 348 0.85 -12.93 9.22
C LEU A 348 0.01 -13.26 7.98
N ALA A 349 0.56 -12.98 6.81
CA ALA A 349 -0.18 -12.89 5.57
C ALA A 349 -0.44 -14.24 4.92
N ILE A 350 0.62 -15.06 4.76
CA ILE A 350 0.53 -16.30 4.01
C ILE A 350 1.16 -17.44 4.81
N ILE A 351 0.44 -18.53 4.90
CA ILE A 351 0.93 -19.83 5.36
C ILE A 351 0.70 -20.83 4.24
N ASP A 352 1.74 -21.59 3.93
CA ASP A 352 1.72 -22.65 2.93
C ASP A 352 2.54 -23.84 3.44
N ILE A 353 1.87 -24.92 3.87
CA ILE A 353 2.47 -26.12 4.43
C ILE A 353 1.91 -27.33 3.69
N GLU A 354 2.71 -27.95 2.86
CA GLU A 354 2.35 -29.12 2.07
C GLU A 354 3.61 -29.76 1.44
N GLY A 355 3.58 -31.07 1.20
CA GLY A 355 4.59 -31.76 0.40
C GLY A 355 6.02 -31.67 0.97
N GLY A 356 6.17 -31.73 2.29
CA GLY A 356 7.46 -31.66 2.95
C GLY A 356 8.06 -30.25 3.03
N LYS A 357 7.25 -29.20 2.82
CA LYS A 357 7.68 -27.80 2.88
C LYS A 357 6.73 -26.98 3.75
N ALA A 358 7.30 -26.09 4.54
CA ALA A 358 6.55 -25.07 5.24
C ALA A 358 7.07 -23.69 4.84
N GLY A 359 6.18 -22.82 4.42
CA GLY A 359 6.46 -21.43 4.04
C GLY A 359 5.55 -20.46 4.80
N ILE A 360 6.15 -19.48 5.48
CA ILE A 360 5.42 -18.44 6.21
C ILE A 360 5.90 -17.10 5.72
N LYS A 361 4.94 -16.23 5.30
CA LYS A 361 5.25 -14.92 4.76
C LYS A 361 4.51 -13.84 5.57
N ILE A 362 5.27 -12.90 6.08
CA ILE A 362 4.80 -11.81 6.93
C ILE A 362 5.26 -10.49 6.32
N LEU A 363 4.43 -9.47 6.36
CA LEU A 363 4.82 -8.09 6.08
C LEU A 363 4.87 -7.34 7.40
N ALA A 364 6.04 -6.84 7.76
CA ALA A 364 6.23 -5.94 8.88
C ALA A 364 6.33 -4.50 8.38
N ARG A 365 5.76 -3.55 9.14
CA ARG A 365 5.74 -2.12 8.81
C ARG A 365 6.12 -1.29 10.02
N SER A 366 6.85 -0.20 9.78
CA SER A 366 7.06 0.86 10.77
C SER A 366 7.43 2.18 10.11
N SER A 367 6.98 3.31 10.68
CA SER A 367 7.48 4.63 10.30
C SER A 367 8.90 4.89 10.86
N ASN A 368 9.29 4.15 11.90
CA ASN A 368 10.59 4.24 12.57
C ASN A 368 11.48 3.06 12.16
N GLU A 369 12.70 3.35 11.67
CA GLU A 369 13.63 2.32 11.15
C GLU A 369 14.08 1.32 12.22
N ASP A 370 14.43 1.81 13.44
CA ASP A 370 14.87 0.93 14.53
C ASP A 370 13.76 -0.03 14.95
N MET A 371 12.50 0.44 14.94
CA MET A 371 11.34 -0.40 15.25
C MET A 371 10.99 -1.35 14.11
N LYS A 372 11.26 -0.98 12.85
CA LYS A 372 11.13 -1.90 11.70
C LYS A 372 12.14 -3.05 11.83
N GLU A 373 13.38 -2.74 12.16
CA GLU A 373 14.40 -3.76 12.43
C GLU A 373 14.03 -4.64 13.64
N TYR A 374 13.54 -4.02 14.72
CA TYR A 374 13.15 -4.73 15.94
C TYR A 374 12.02 -5.73 15.67
N ILE A 375 10.92 -5.33 15.01
CA ILE A 375 9.82 -6.26 14.69
C ILE A 375 10.27 -7.34 13.72
N GLY A 376 11.07 -7.00 12.69
CA GLY A 376 11.63 -7.99 11.77
C GLY A 376 12.47 -9.04 12.50
N THR A 377 13.36 -8.60 13.39
CA THR A 377 14.20 -9.48 14.20
C THR A 377 13.38 -10.32 15.19
N THR A 378 12.32 -9.76 15.77
CA THR A 378 11.38 -10.49 16.64
C THR A 378 10.72 -11.64 15.89
N LEU A 379 10.21 -11.37 14.68
CA LEU A 379 9.60 -12.39 13.81
C LEU A 379 10.61 -13.46 13.40
N LYS A 380 11.81 -13.04 12.98
CA LYS A 380 12.91 -13.95 12.65
C LYS A 380 13.25 -14.86 13.85
N SER A 381 13.41 -14.29 15.04
CA SER A 381 13.73 -15.05 16.25
C SER A 381 12.67 -16.09 16.59
N CYS A 382 11.39 -15.75 16.40
CA CYS A 382 10.28 -16.69 16.62
C CYS A 382 10.41 -17.95 15.75
N PHE A 383 10.75 -17.82 14.47
CA PHE A 383 10.88 -18.95 13.56
C PHE A 383 12.26 -19.62 13.59
N ASP A 384 13.32 -18.88 13.94
CA ASP A 384 14.65 -19.48 14.17
C ASP A 384 14.64 -20.49 15.32
N LEU A 385 13.82 -20.26 16.38
CA LEU A 385 13.67 -21.18 17.53
C LEU A 385 13.25 -22.60 17.12
N ILE A 386 12.54 -22.73 16.00
CA ILE A 386 12.09 -24.03 15.46
C ILE A 386 12.89 -24.47 14.22
N GLY A 387 14.03 -23.83 13.97
CA GLY A 387 14.96 -24.20 12.89
C GLY A 387 14.53 -23.79 11.49
N MET A 388 13.55 -22.89 11.33
CA MET A 388 13.22 -22.31 10.02
C MET A 388 14.32 -21.37 9.53
N LYS A 389 14.51 -21.28 8.21
CA LYS A 389 15.38 -20.29 7.57
C LYS A 389 14.58 -19.05 7.28
N THR A 390 14.91 -17.93 7.92
CA THR A 390 14.24 -16.64 7.69
C THR A 390 15.09 -15.69 6.84
N VAL A 391 14.48 -15.08 5.82
CA VAL A 391 15.07 -14.12 4.89
C VAL A 391 14.24 -12.85 4.87
N PHE A 392 14.90 -11.70 4.91
CA PHE A 392 14.32 -10.39 4.68
C PHE A 392 14.45 -9.98 3.22
N SER A 393 13.41 -9.36 2.66
CA SER A 393 13.41 -8.83 1.28
C SER A 393 12.46 -7.66 1.14
N GLY A 394 12.53 -6.93 0.01
CA GLY A 394 11.60 -5.84 -0.29
C GLY A 394 11.57 -4.73 0.77
N SER A 395 12.70 -4.48 1.45
CA SER A 395 12.75 -3.44 2.50
C SER A 395 12.80 -2.06 1.87
N TYR A 396 11.94 -1.17 2.35
CA TYR A 396 11.96 0.26 2.08
C TYR A 396 11.82 1.05 3.37
N GLY A 397 12.33 2.30 3.35
CA GLY A 397 12.39 3.16 4.53
C GLY A 397 11.04 3.67 4.99
N GLY A 398 10.93 4.01 6.25
CA GLY A 398 9.84 4.80 6.81
C GLY A 398 10.12 6.31 6.70
N TRP A 399 9.09 7.09 6.89
CA TRP A 399 9.14 8.53 7.01
C TRP A 399 8.54 8.92 8.37
N ASP A 400 9.43 9.20 9.32
CA ASP A 400 9.02 9.64 10.66
C ASP A 400 8.28 10.99 10.58
N PRO A 401 7.12 11.12 11.22
CA PRO A 401 6.35 12.35 11.18
C PRO A 401 7.09 13.50 11.85
N ASN A 402 7.23 14.63 11.12
CA ASN A 402 7.83 15.86 11.62
C ASN A 402 6.77 16.96 11.79
N THR A 403 6.20 17.07 12.98
CA THR A 403 5.26 18.14 13.34
C THR A 403 5.93 19.53 13.49
N ASP A 404 7.26 19.60 13.47
CA ASP A 404 8.03 20.84 13.52
C ASP A 404 8.46 21.36 12.12
N SER A 405 8.06 20.67 11.05
CA SER A 405 8.33 21.04 9.66
C SER A 405 7.95 22.50 9.38
N GLU A 406 8.87 23.25 8.77
CA GLU A 406 8.63 24.65 8.38
C GLU A 406 7.60 24.73 7.23
N ILE A 407 7.68 23.80 6.27
CA ILE A 407 6.75 23.78 5.14
C ILE A 407 5.35 23.33 5.58
N LEU A 408 5.23 22.43 6.55
CA LEU A 408 3.93 22.05 7.13
C LEU A 408 3.25 23.27 7.76
N LYS A 409 3.94 23.96 8.66
CA LYS A 409 3.42 25.17 9.34
C LYS A 409 3.02 26.26 8.35
N LEU A 410 3.76 26.41 7.25
CA LEU A 410 3.43 27.36 6.18
C LEU A 410 2.19 26.93 5.40
N LEU A 411 2.08 25.65 5.05
CA LEU A 411 0.91 25.10 4.37
C LEU A 411 -0.35 25.23 5.23
N GLU A 412 -0.28 24.91 6.51
CA GLU A 412 -1.39 25.06 7.46
C GLU A 412 -1.85 26.51 7.59
N LYS A 413 -0.91 27.44 7.72
CA LYS A 413 -1.21 28.87 7.72
C LYS A 413 -1.90 29.30 6.43
N ASN A 414 -1.33 28.94 5.27
CA ASN A 414 -1.90 29.28 3.96
C ASN A 414 -3.29 28.67 3.78
N TYR A 415 -3.48 27.43 4.23
CA TYR A 415 -4.76 26.73 4.15
C TYR A 415 -5.83 27.44 5.01
N LEU A 416 -5.51 27.77 6.25
CA LEU A 416 -6.40 28.50 7.14
C LEU A 416 -6.77 29.89 6.58
N GLU A 417 -5.78 30.63 6.02
CA GLU A 417 -6.01 31.95 5.40
C GLU A 417 -6.93 31.85 4.17
N LEU A 418 -6.81 30.78 3.37
CA LEU A 418 -7.59 30.62 2.13
C LEU A 418 -9.01 30.08 2.39
N PHE A 419 -9.15 29.16 3.35
CA PHE A 419 -10.39 28.38 3.48
C PHE A 419 -11.12 28.57 4.81
N GLY A 420 -10.51 29.26 5.80
CA GLY A 420 -11.15 29.63 7.06
C GLY A 420 -11.30 28.48 8.07
N HIS A 421 -10.67 27.34 7.84
CA HIS A 421 -10.59 26.19 8.76
C HIS A 421 -9.23 25.54 8.69
N GLU A 422 -8.88 24.74 9.70
CA GLU A 422 -7.60 24.04 9.77
C GLU A 422 -7.57 22.81 8.84
N ALA A 423 -6.39 22.49 8.31
CA ALA A 423 -6.11 21.22 7.68
C ALA A 423 -5.92 20.13 8.75
N VAL A 424 -5.92 18.87 8.32
CA VAL A 424 -5.72 17.73 9.21
C VAL A 424 -4.36 17.09 8.90
N GLU A 425 -3.49 17.02 9.90
CA GLU A 425 -2.26 16.22 9.80
C GLU A 425 -2.61 14.73 9.74
N GLN A 426 -1.95 13.99 8.86
CA GLN A 426 -2.12 12.56 8.68
C GLN A 426 -0.76 11.86 8.60
N VAL A 427 -0.70 10.65 9.12
CA VAL A 427 0.41 9.72 8.89
C VAL A 427 -0.17 8.44 8.32
N ASP A 428 0.36 7.99 7.18
CA ASP A 428 -0.14 6.81 6.51
C ASP A 428 0.68 5.57 6.91
N HIS A 429 0.01 4.56 7.43
CA HIS A 429 0.67 3.29 7.75
C HIS A 429 0.82 2.41 6.50
N ALA A 430 1.26 3.03 5.40
CA ALA A 430 1.55 2.45 4.09
C ALA A 430 2.83 3.09 3.52
N GLY A 431 3.39 2.52 2.46
CA GLY A 431 4.53 3.11 1.76
C GLY A 431 4.13 4.33 0.95
N LEU A 432 5.01 5.33 0.92
CA LEU A 432 4.97 6.48 0.02
C LEU A 432 6.37 6.74 -0.52
N GLU A 433 6.49 7.22 -1.76
CA GLU A 433 7.78 7.56 -2.36
C GLU A 433 8.56 8.60 -1.56
N CYS A 434 7.86 9.45 -0.78
CA CYS A 434 8.46 10.41 0.14
C CYS A 434 9.53 9.78 1.04
N SER A 435 9.27 8.60 1.60
CA SER A 435 10.20 7.91 2.49
C SER A 435 11.48 7.48 1.78
N ILE A 436 11.36 7.02 0.55
CA ILE A 436 12.49 6.58 -0.29
C ILE A 436 13.31 7.78 -0.73
N ILE A 437 12.64 8.85 -1.17
CA ILE A 437 13.29 10.08 -1.60
C ILE A 437 14.05 10.72 -0.42
N LEU A 438 13.45 10.78 0.77
CA LEU A 438 14.11 11.25 1.99
C LEU A 438 15.33 10.42 2.36
N GLY A 439 15.31 9.11 2.15
CA GLY A 439 16.49 8.27 2.34
C GLY A 439 17.69 8.68 1.47
N LYS A 440 17.45 9.32 0.33
CA LYS A 440 18.46 9.82 -0.62
C LYS A 440 18.76 11.31 -0.45
N TYR A 441 17.78 12.09 -0.04
CA TYR A 441 17.84 13.54 0.16
C TYR A 441 17.35 13.90 1.57
N PRO A 442 18.09 13.54 2.63
CA PRO A 442 17.62 13.59 4.03
C PRO A 442 17.43 15.02 4.58
N ASN A 443 17.85 16.04 3.84
CA ASN A 443 17.73 17.43 4.27
C ASN A 443 16.47 18.13 3.72
N MET A 444 15.68 17.45 2.89
CA MET A 444 14.43 18.01 2.37
C MET A 444 13.36 18.05 3.46
N ASP A 445 12.62 19.15 3.52
CA ASP A 445 11.40 19.27 4.33
C ASP A 445 10.21 18.83 3.50
N VAL A 446 9.44 17.83 3.96
CA VAL A 446 8.52 17.06 3.12
C VAL A 446 7.09 17.12 3.65
N VAL A 447 6.13 17.35 2.76
CA VAL A 447 4.68 17.19 3.01
C VAL A 447 4.04 16.59 1.75
N SER A 448 3.08 15.67 1.93
CA SER A 448 2.24 15.18 0.84
C SER A 448 0.83 15.76 0.95
N LEU A 449 0.29 16.18 -0.19
CA LEU A 449 -1.05 16.76 -0.32
C LEU A 449 -1.61 16.48 -1.72
N GLY A 450 -2.92 16.56 -1.88
CA GLY A 450 -3.55 16.34 -3.19
C GLY A 450 -5.05 16.61 -3.19
N PRO A 451 -5.70 16.53 -4.36
CA PRO A 451 -7.16 16.59 -4.47
C PRO A 451 -7.78 15.27 -3.97
N THR A 452 -9.11 15.26 -3.84
CA THR A 452 -9.81 14.04 -3.41
C THR A 452 -9.96 13.05 -4.57
N ILE A 453 -9.34 11.89 -4.42
CA ILE A 453 -9.47 10.71 -5.28
C ILE A 453 -10.13 9.60 -4.47
N ARG A 454 -10.94 8.76 -5.08
CA ARG A 454 -11.59 7.62 -4.42
C ARG A 454 -11.53 6.38 -5.29
N SER A 455 -11.38 5.25 -4.63
CA SER A 455 -11.30 3.94 -5.27
C SER A 455 -10.20 3.83 -6.33
N PRO A 456 -8.95 4.34 -6.08
CA PRO A 456 -7.85 4.15 -7.00
C PRO A 456 -7.67 2.66 -7.30
N HIS A 457 -6.93 2.32 -8.34
CA HIS A 457 -6.63 0.95 -8.77
C HIS A 457 -7.86 0.10 -9.13
N THR A 458 -9.03 0.73 -9.32
CA THR A 458 -10.26 0.05 -9.71
C THR A 458 -10.98 0.80 -10.85
N THR A 459 -11.90 0.12 -11.51
CA THR A 459 -12.78 0.74 -12.53
C THR A 459 -13.79 1.74 -11.96
N ASN A 460 -13.83 1.91 -10.62
CA ASN A 460 -14.62 2.91 -9.91
C ASN A 460 -13.80 4.13 -9.49
N GLU A 461 -12.55 4.22 -9.93
CA GLU A 461 -11.67 5.35 -9.66
C GLU A 461 -12.33 6.66 -10.13
N ARG A 462 -12.25 7.69 -9.26
CA ARG A 462 -12.88 8.98 -9.52
C ARG A 462 -12.18 10.10 -8.78
N CYS A 463 -12.11 11.28 -9.40
CA CYS A 463 -11.58 12.52 -8.83
C CYS A 463 -12.72 13.50 -8.53
N LEU A 464 -12.77 14.04 -7.31
CA LEU A 464 -13.78 15.01 -6.87
C LEU A 464 -13.45 16.40 -7.41
N ILE A 465 -14.29 16.91 -8.31
CA ILE A 465 -14.06 18.14 -9.08
C ILE A 465 -13.85 19.36 -8.15
N GLU A 466 -14.67 19.52 -7.13
CA GLU A 466 -14.65 20.68 -6.24
C GLU A 466 -13.34 20.85 -5.46
N THR A 467 -12.54 19.76 -5.31
CA THR A 467 -11.29 19.81 -4.54
C THR A 467 -10.07 20.25 -5.37
N VAL A 468 -10.18 20.28 -6.69
CA VAL A 468 -9.04 20.59 -7.57
C VAL A 468 -8.72 22.10 -7.62
N GLU A 469 -9.72 22.95 -7.61
CA GLU A 469 -9.50 24.42 -7.57
C GLU A 469 -8.87 24.87 -6.24
N PRO A 470 -9.37 24.47 -5.06
CA PRO A 470 -8.72 24.77 -3.77
C PRO A 470 -7.29 24.22 -3.69
N PHE A 471 -7.04 23.01 -4.16
CA PHE A 471 -5.70 22.42 -4.22
C PHE A 471 -4.74 23.32 -5.04
N TRP A 472 -5.17 23.77 -6.22
CA TRP A 472 -4.40 24.68 -7.03
C TRP A 472 -4.15 26.04 -6.37
N GLN A 473 -5.15 26.59 -5.67
CA GLN A 473 -5.00 27.86 -4.94
C GLN A 473 -3.97 27.74 -3.81
N LEU A 474 -3.99 26.64 -3.08
CA LEU A 474 -3.01 26.37 -2.01
C LEU A 474 -1.58 26.26 -2.57
N LEU A 475 -1.37 25.52 -3.66
CA LEU A 475 -0.06 25.43 -4.31
C LEU A 475 0.47 26.79 -4.71
N LYS A 476 -0.34 27.61 -5.40
CA LYS A 476 0.06 28.95 -5.83
C LYS A 476 0.44 29.84 -4.64
N LYS A 477 -0.40 29.87 -3.60
CA LYS A 477 -0.14 30.65 -2.38
C LYS A 477 1.15 30.21 -1.71
N THR A 478 1.44 28.91 -1.71
CA THR A 478 2.66 28.36 -1.11
C THR A 478 3.90 28.77 -1.88
N PHE A 479 3.88 28.73 -3.22
CA PHE A 479 5.01 29.21 -4.05
C PHE A 479 5.33 30.70 -3.84
N GLU A 480 4.31 31.51 -3.56
CA GLU A 480 4.49 32.94 -3.30
C GLU A 480 5.08 33.24 -1.92
N THR A 481 4.87 32.34 -0.95
CA THR A 481 5.16 32.58 0.47
C THR A 481 6.37 31.85 1.00
N VAL A 482 6.87 30.82 0.31
CA VAL A 482 8.12 30.08 0.61
C VAL A 482 9.35 31.00 0.48
#